data_d3323faeaeb8baf2a0e38925553fb8cc
#
_entry.id   d3323faeaeb8baf2a0e38925553fb8cc
#
_cell.length_a   1.000
_cell.length_b   1.000
_cell.length_c   1.000
_cell.angle_alpha   90.00
_cell.angle_beta   90.00
_cell.angle_gamma   90.00
#
_symmetry.space_group_name_H-M   'P 1'
#
loop_
_entity.id
_entity.type
_entity.pdbx_description
1 polymer ?
#
loop_
_entity_poly.entity_id
_entity_poly.type
_entity_poly.pdbx_seq_one_letter_code
_entity_poly.pdbx_strand_id
1 'polypeptide(L)'
;VSQTEHDKLHELGIAHSHEAMHEHIHTHEHSHEHSHEHGHTHSHTQTKAVMNRLSRIIGHLESVKRMVADGRDCSEVLVQLAAVDSAVKSVSRVVMKDHIEHCIVDAVKENDTETLAKLNEAIDRFIK
;
A
#
# COMPACT_ATOMS: atom_id res chain seq x y z
N VAL A 1 37.60 -4.75 -1.44
CA VAL A 1 37.74 -3.97 -2.69
C VAL A 1 37.47 -2.52 -2.38
N SER A 2 38.39 -1.62 -2.73
CA SER A 2 38.22 -0.20 -2.44
C SER A 2 37.14 0.40 -3.36
N GLN A 3 36.51 1.48 -2.92
CA GLN A 3 35.46 2.20 -3.69
C GLN A 3 35.93 2.55 -5.11
N THR A 4 37.19 2.88 -5.27
CA THR A 4 37.83 3.21 -6.55
C THR A 4 38.00 2.00 -7.50
N GLU A 5 38.14 0.79 -6.98
CA GLU A 5 38.19 -0.44 -7.76
C GLU A 5 36.79 -0.89 -8.19
N HIS A 6 35.81 -0.69 -7.35
CA HIS A 6 34.41 -0.96 -7.66
C HIS A 6 33.91 -0.05 -8.81
N ASP A 7 34.24 1.23 -8.79
CA ASP A 7 33.85 2.19 -9.83
C ASP A 7 34.49 1.85 -11.18
N LYS A 8 35.72 1.37 -11.17
CA LYS A 8 36.41 0.90 -12.39
C LYS A 8 35.78 -0.34 -13.03
N LEU A 9 35.24 -1.24 -12.21
CA LEU A 9 34.55 -2.45 -12.71
C LEU A 9 33.23 -2.09 -13.40
N HIS A 10 32.53 -1.06 -12.92
CA HIS A 10 31.33 -0.54 -13.58
C HIS A 10 31.64 0.15 -14.92
N GLU A 11 32.72 0.89 -14.98
CA GLU A 11 33.14 1.58 -16.22
C GLU A 11 33.56 0.60 -17.33
N LEU A 12 34.07 -0.58 -16.97
CA LEU A 12 34.48 -1.63 -17.89
C LEU A 12 33.35 -2.61 -18.24
N GLY A 13 32.14 -2.45 -17.68
CA GLY A 13 31.00 -3.32 -17.97
C GLY A 13 31.19 -4.77 -17.55
N ILE A 14 32.09 -5.04 -16.61
CA ILE A 14 32.38 -6.39 -16.12
C ILE A 14 31.36 -6.78 -15.05
N ALA A 15 30.62 -7.85 -15.30
CA ALA A 15 29.66 -8.40 -14.32
C ALA A 15 30.40 -8.87 -13.07
N HIS A 16 30.05 -8.29 -11.91
CA HIS A 16 30.56 -8.69 -10.59
C HIS A 16 29.38 -8.87 -9.64
N SER A 17 29.51 -9.85 -8.75
CA SER A 17 28.47 -10.13 -7.77
C SER A 17 28.57 -9.20 -6.57
N HIS A 18 27.45 -8.65 -6.14
CA HIS A 18 27.29 -7.85 -4.92
C HIS A 18 27.02 -8.72 -3.66
N GLU A 19 27.36 -10.01 -3.74
CA GLU A 19 27.24 -10.91 -2.59
C GLU A 19 28.42 -10.71 -1.61
N ALA A 20 28.36 -9.72 -0.83
CA ALA A 20 28.96 -9.63 0.51
C ALA A 20 29.00 -8.17 0.96
N MET A 21 28.02 -7.77 1.71
CA MET A 21 28.09 -6.85 2.84
C MET A 21 26.72 -6.23 3.13
N HIS A 22 25.81 -6.97 3.68
CA HIS A 22 24.78 -6.39 4.58
C HIS A 22 24.25 -7.51 5.49
N GLU A 23 25.08 -7.93 6.41
CA GLU A 23 24.60 -8.52 7.67
C GLU A 23 24.19 -7.34 8.58
N HIS A 24 23.02 -6.80 8.38
CA HIS A 24 22.36 -6.02 9.40
C HIS A 24 21.37 -6.92 10.13
N ILE A 25 21.86 -7.51 11.20
CA ILE A 25 21.01 -8.12 12.23
C ILE A 25 20.28 -6.97 12.93
N HIS A 26 19.10 -6.64 12.47
CA HIS A 26 18.17 -5.85 13.26
C HIS A 26 17.23 -6.79 14.00
N THR A 27 17.67 -7.25 15.17
CA THR A 27 16.79 -7.80 16.18
C THR A 27 16.00 -6.65 16.79
N HIS A 28 14.85 -6.32 16.20
CA HIS A 28 13.85 -5.52 16.86
C HIS A 28 12.81 -6.45 17.47
N GLU A 29 13.07 -6.91 18.68
CA GLU A 29 12.03 -7.38 19.57
C GLU A 29 11.17 -6.18 20.00
N HIS A 30 10.13 -5.91 19.24
CA HIS A 30 9.03 -5.08 19.72
C HIS A 30 7.87 -6.01 20.06
N SER A 31 7.88 -6.51 21.27
CA SER A 31 6.69 -7.08 21.90
C SER A 31 5.73 -5.92 22.22
N HIS A 32 4.87 -5.58 21.28
CA HIS A 32 3.68 -4.79 21.56
C HIS A 32 2.52 -5.76 21.84
N GLU A 33 2.33 -6.09 23.10
CA GLU A 33 1.06 -6.64 23.56
C GLU A 33 0.00 -5.55 23.41
N HIS A 34 -0.62 -5.50 22.24
CA HIS A 34 -1.89 -4.82 22.09
C HIS A 34 -3.00 -5.84 22.34
N SER A 35 -3.54 -5.83 23.55
CA SER A 35 -4.82 -6.45 23.84
C SER A 35 -5.90 -5.76 23.02
N HIS A 36 -6.18 -6.30 21.84
CA HIS A 36 -7.32 -5.87 21.04
C HIS A 36 -8.53 -6.69 21.47
N GLU A 37 -9.43 -6.04 22.24
CA GLU A 37 -10.79 -6.50 22.40
C GLU A 37 -11.40 -6.79 21.01
N HIS A 38 -11.80 -8.06 20.84
CA HIS A 38 -12.77 -8.61 19.91
C HIS A 38 -13.11 -7.80 18.62
N GLY A 39 -12.14 -7.46 17.83
CA GLY A 39 -12.35 -7.20 16.43
C GLY A 39 -12.19 -8.51 15.67
N HIS A 40 -13.19 -8.92 14.91
CA HIS A 40 -13.08 -10.06 14.03
C HIS A 40 -11.90 -9.83 13.08
N THR A 41 -10.80 -10.53 13.29
CA THR A 41 -9.66 -10.54 12.39
C THR A 41 -10.05 -11.28 11.13
N HIS A 42 -10.53 -10.53 10.14
CA HIS A 42 -10.83 -11.09 8.84
C HIS A 42 -9.54 -11.24 8.04
N SER A 43 -9.22 -12.49 7.69
CA SER A 43 -8.12 -12.78 6.77
C SER A 43 -8.55 -12.43 5.35
N HIS A 44 -8.12 -11.29 4.86
CA HIS A 44 -8.35 -10.88 3.48
C HIS A 44 -7.28 -11.45 2.56
N THR A 45 -7.68 -12.19 1.52
CA THR A 45 -6.77 -12.82 0.56
C THR A 45 -5.99 -11.82 -0.30
N GLN A 46 -6.51 -10.60 -0.42
CA GLN A 46 -5.94 -9.53 -1.24
C GLN A 46 -5.04 -8.54 -0.47
N THR A 47 -4.78 -8.77 0.82
CA THR A 47 -4.08 -7.80 1.68
C THR A 47 -2.73 -7.36 1.10
N LYS A 48 -1.90 -8.31 0.66
CA LYS A 48 -0.58 -7.98 0.09
C LYS A 48 -0.68 -7.16 -1.20
N ALA A 49 -1.60 -7.51 -2.08
CA ALA A 49 -1.83 -6.78 -3.33
C ALA A 49 -2.34 -5.36 -3.06
N VAL A 50 -3.25 -5.19 -2.11
CA VAL A 50 -3.76 -3.89 -1.66
C VAL A 50 -2.64 -3.04 -1.07
N MET A 51 -1.82 -3.59 -0.18
CA MET A 51 -0.68 -2.89 0.43
C MET A 51 0.32 -2.42 -0.63
N ASN A 52 0.64 -3.25 -1.62
CA ASN A 52 1.52 -2.89 -2.72
C ASN A 52 0.95 -1.76 -3.58
N ARG A 53 -0.35 -1.80 -3.87
CA ARG A 53 -1.03 -0.72 -4.62
C ARG A 53 -1.05 0.58 -3.84
N LEU A 54 -1.33 0.54 -2.54
CA LEU A 54 -1.30 1.72 -1.67
C LEU A 54 0.10 2.33 -1.60
N SER A 55 1.15 1.51 -1.51
CA SER A 55 2.53 1.98 -1.53
C SER A 55 2.88 2.72 -2.82
N ARG A 56 2.40 2.25 -3.99
CA ARG A 56 2.58 2.95 -5.26
C ARG A 56 1.82 4.26 -5.31
N ILE A 57 0.61 4.31 -4.78
CA ILE A 57 -0.21 5.53 -4.69
C ILE A 57 0.49 6.56 -3.80
N ILE A 58 1.03 6.16 -2.66
CA ILE A 58 1.80 7.02 -1.76
C ILE A 58 3.02 7.60 -2.49
N GLY A 59 3.79 6.76 -3.17
CA GLY A 59 4.93 7.21 -3.96
C GLY A 59 4.55 8.17 -5.08
N HIS A 60 3.44 7.92 -5.78
CA HIS A 60 2.91 8.80 -6.80
C HIS A 60 2.48 10.16 -6.21
N LEU A 61 1.78 10.14 -5.08
CA LEU A 61 1.35 11.37 -4.39
C LEU A 61 2.53 12.18 -3.86
N GLU A 62 3.59 11.54 -3.37
CA GLU A 62 4.85 12.21 -3.01
C GLU A 62 5.49 12.90 -4.23
N SER A 63 5.44 12.26 -5.39
CA SER A 63 5.91 12.86 -6.64
C SER A 63 5.10 14.09 -7.03
N VAL A 64 3.77 14.04 -6.90
CA VAL A 64 2.89 15.19 -7.14
C VAL A 64 3.19 16.33 -6.18
N LYS A 65 3.42 16.02 -4.91
CA LYS A 65 3.82 17.00 -3.90
C LYS A 65 5.10 17.74 -4.30
N ARG A 66 6.11 17.02 -4.83
CA ARG A 66 7.33 17.65 -5.36
C ARG A 66 7.06 18.53 -6.57
N MET A 67 6.20 18.10 -7.48
CA MET A 67 5.80 18.92 -8.64
C MET A 67 5.20 20.26 -8.21
N VAL A 68 4.35 20.26 -7.19
CA VAL A 68 3.77 21.48 -6.63
C VAL A 68 4.84 22.35 -5.99
N ALA A 69 5.75 21.77 -5.21
CA ALA A 69 6.86 22.48 -4.56
C ALA A 69 7.81 23.11 -5.59
N ASP A 70 8.03 22.44 -6.72
CA ASP A 70 8.90 22.91 -7.82
C ASP A 70 8.21 23.91 -8.76
N GLY A 71 6.95 24.25 -8.51
CA GLY A 71 6.19 25.18 -9.34
C GLY A 71 5.87 24.69 -10.73
N ARG A 72 5.68 23.34 -10.91
CA ARG A 72 5.28 22.75 -12.18
C ARG A 72 3.92 23.27 -12.64
N ASP A 73 3.68 23.23 -13.94
CA ASP A 73 2.43 23.66 -14.52
C ASP A 73 1.22 22.97 -13.89
N CYS A 74 0.19 23.76 -13.56
CA CYS A 74 -1.04 23.26 -12.92
C CYS A 74 -1.73 22.17 -13.74
N SER A 75 -1.70 22.24 -15.08
CA SER A 75 -2.29 21.21 -15.92
C SER A 75 -1.56 19.86 -15.79
N GLU A 76 -0.24 19.86 -15.68
CA GLU A 76 0.53 18.65 -15.43
C GLU A 76 0.22 18.06 -14.04
N VAL A 77 0.12 18.91 -13.03
CA VAL A 77 -0.25 18.48 -11.66
C VAL A 77 -1.64 17.86 -11.65
N LEU A 78 -2.61 18.48 -12.31
CA LEU A 78 -3.99 18.00 -12.37
C LEU A 78 -4.10 16.64 -13.09
N VAL A 79 -3.33 16.41 -14.16
CA VAL A 79 -3.27 15.10 -14.82
C VAL A 79 -2.75 14.02 -13.88
N GLN A 80 -1.73 14.30 -13.10
CA GLN A 80 -1.18 13.36 -12.11
C GLN A 80 -2.17 13.10 -10.96
N LEU A 81 -2.85 14.13 -10.49
CA LEU A 81 -3.89 13.97 -9.45
C LEU A 81 -5.08 13.13 -9.96
N ALA A 82 -5.50 13.31 -11.21
CA ALA A 82 -6.52 12.47 -11.82
C ALA A 82 -6.11 10.99 -11.87
N ALA A 83 -4.84 10.72 -12.16
CA ALA A 83 -4.29 9.36 -12.14
C ALA A 83 -4.28 8.77 -10.72
N VAL A 84 -3.91 9.55 -9.71
CA VAL A 84 -3.98 9.15 -8.29
C VAL A 84 -5.43 8.85 -7.87
N ASP A 85 -6.37 9.71 -8.22
CA ASP A 85 -7.80 9.52 -7.93
C ASP A 85 -8.31 8.19 -8.52
N SER A 86 -8.00 7.91 -9.78
CA SER A 86 -8.36 6.64 -10.44
C SER A 86 -7.74 5.43 -9.75
N ALA A 87 -6.49 5.53 -9.32
CA ALA A 87 -5.80 4.45 -8.61
C ALA A 87 -6.43 4.19 -7.23
N VAL A 88 -6.78 5.24 -6.49
CA VAL A 88 -7.49 5.13 -5.20
C VAL A 88 -8.85 4.45 -5.38
N LYS A 89 -9.62 4.86 -6.37
CA LYS A 89 -10.93 4.24 -6.69
C LYS A 89 -10.78 2.76 -7.04
N SER A 90 -9.75 2.41 -7.80
CA SER A 90 -9.47 1.01 -8.14
C SER A 90 -9.15 0.16 -6.91
N VAL A 91 -8.30 0.65 -6.01
CA VAL A 91 -8.00 -0.03 -4.73
C VAL A 91 -9.25 -0.16 -3.87
N SER A 92 -10.06 0.87 -3.79
CA SER A 92 -11.31 0.85 -3.01
C SER A 92 -12.28 -0.22 -3.51
N ARG A 93 -12.37 -0.42 -4.83
CA ARG A 93 -13.19 -1.51 -5.40
C ARG A 93 -12.66 -2.89 -5.02
N VAL A 94 -11.34 -3.09 -5.02
CA VAL A 94 -10.73 -4.36 -4.62
C VAL A 94 -11.02 -4.65 -3.14
N VAL A 95 -10.84 -3.67 -2.27
CA VAL A 95 -11.13 -3.80 -0.84
C VAL A 95 -12.61 -4.10 -0.58
N MET A 96 -13.49 -3.37 -1.25
CA MET A 96 -14.95 -3.58 -1.12
C MET A 96 -15.37 -4.97 -1.59
N LYS A 97 -14.87 -5.42 -2.75
CA LYS A 97 -15.16 -6.74 -3.29
C LYS A 97 -14.69 -7.85 -2.35
N ASP A 98 -13.47 -7.75 -1.85
CA ASP A 98 -12.89 -8.72 -0.91
C ASP A 98 -13.71 -8.76 0.40
N HIS A 99 -14.14 -7.60 0.89
CA HIS A 99 -14.97 -7.50 2.08
C HIS A 99 -16.36 -8.14 1.89
N ILE A 100 -17.00 -7.91 0.74
CA ILE A 100 -18.28 -8.57 0.39
C ILE A 100 -18.10 -10.08 0.34
N GLU A 101 -17.07 -10.59 -0.32
CA GLU A 101 -16.86 -12.02 -0.52
C GLU A 101 -16.52 -12.76 0.79
N HIS A 102 -15.80 -12.14 1.71
CA HIS A 102 -15.24 -12.82 2.88
C HIS A 102 -15.88 -12.42 4.22
N CYS A 103 -16.34 -11.19 4.36
CA CYS A 103 -16.86 -10.70 5.65
C CYS A 103 -18.38 -10.70 5.71
N ILE A 104 -19.06 -10.36 4.62
CA ILE A 104 -20.53 -10.23 4.61
C ILE A 104 -21.20 -11.58 4.68
N VAL A 105 -20.66 -12.57 3.97
CA VAL A 105 -21.21 -13.95 4.00
C VAL A 105 -21.22 -14.46 5.44
N ASP A 106 -20.15 -14.22 6.19
CA ASP A 106 -20.07 -14.63 7.60
C ASP A 106 -21.02 -13.82 8.49
N ALA A 107 -21.10 -12.49 8.29
CA ALA A 107 -22.01 -11.62 9.02
C ALA A 107 -23.49 -12.00 8.81
N VAL A 108 -23.87 -12.40 7.62
CA VAL A 108 -25.24 -12.89 7.31
C VAL A 108 -25.50 -14.22 8.01
N LYS A 109 -24.54 -15.14 7.98
CA LYS A 109 -24.66 -16.44 8.65
C LYS A 109 -24.78 -16.32 10.16
N GLU A 110 -24.03 -15.41 10.74
CA GLU A 110 -23.99 -15.15 12.19
C GLU A 110 -25.08 -14.17 12.67
N ASN A 111 -25.87 -13.64 11.74
CA ASN A 111 -26.89 -12.61 12.02
C ASN A 111 -26.31 -11.33 12.64
N ASP A 112 -25.10 -10.94 12.24
CA ASP A 112 -24.37 -9.78 12.72
C ASP A 112 -24.84 -8.50 12.01
N THR A 113 -25.90 -7.90 12.56
CA THR A 113 -26.52 -6.70 12.02
C THR A 113 -25.64 -5.46 12.15
N GLU A 114 -24.75 -5.41 13.13
CA GLU A 114 -23.83 -4.29 13.32
C GLU A 114 -22.79 -4.22 12.18
N THR A 115 -22.19 -5.33 11.82
CA THR A 115 -21.25 -5.42 10.68
C THR A 115 -21.92 -5.04 9.38
N LEU A 116 -23.15 -5.50 9.15
CA LEU A 116 -23.93 -5.14 7.95
C LEU A 116 -24.25 -3.65 7.89
N ALA A 117 -24.60 -3.02 9.02
CA ALA A 117 -24.85 -1.60 9.10
C ALA A 117 -23.59 -0.76 8.81
N LYS A 118 -22.46 -1.14 9.36
CA LYS A 118 -21.17 -0.49 9.09
C LYS A 118 -20.77 -0.57 7.62
N LEU A 119 -21.03 -1.69 6.97
CA LEU A 119 -20.75 -1.83 5.55
C LEU A 119 -21.66 -0.92 4.71
N ASN A 120 -22.96 -0.89 4.98
CA ASN A 120 -23.89 -0.01 4.26
C ASN A 120 -23.44 1.45 4.37
N GLU A 121 -23.03 1.90 5.55
CA GLU A 121 -22.49 3.23 5.75
C GLU A 121 -21.21 3.47 4.91
N ALA A 122 -20.31 2.52 4.87
CA ALA A 122 -19.08 2.61 4.08
C ALA A 122 -19.37 2.65 2.57
N ILE A 123 -20.31 1.86 2.08
CA ILE A 123 -20.76 1.87 0.67
C ILE A 123 -21.36 3.22 0.33
N ASP A 124 -22.23 3.78 1.16
CA ASP A 124 -22.85 5.08 0.93
C ASP A 124 -21.81 6.20 0.81
N ARG A 125 -20.77 6.17 1.63
CA ARG A 125 -19.64 7.11 1.55
C ARG A 125 -18.81 6.91 0.28
N PHE A 126 -18.65 5.69 -0.17
CA PHE A 126 -17.86 5.36 -1.36
C PHE A 126 -18.55 5.76 -2.66
N ILE A 127 -19.86 5.64 -2.73
CA ILE A 127 -20.66 5.98 -3.92
C ILE A 127 -20.81 7.50 -4.13
N LYS A 128 -20.71 8.26 -3.06
CA LYS A 128 -20.68 9.73 -3.15
C LYS A 128 -19.38 10.21 -3.77
#